data_d19e84892336cd76a43dd0ecb0eba9d8
#
_entry.id   d19e84892336cd76a43dd0ecb0eba9d8
#
_cell.length_a   1.000
_cell.length_b   1.000
_cell.length_c   1.000
_cell.angle_alpha   90.00
_cell.angle_beta   90.00
_cell.angle_gamma   90.00
#
_symmetry.space_group_name_H-M   'P 1'
#
loop_
_entity.id
_entity.type
_entity.pdbx_description
1 polymer ?
#
loop_
_entity_poly.entity_id
_entity_poly.type
_entity_poly.pdbx_seq_one_letter_code
_entity_poly.pdbx_strand_id
1 'polypeptide(L)'
;MKTVEKIDRPRFREFTLDELVEGKAPESYDLVQLKMDGIWGCMTLQHGEYTITSRTGKVKAHQHYSMYGDQDDVVLGEYMKGSHWGHKMGMDGMFFVFDCLRANGKDISHLPLTDRLAALQDVDLPDFCEVLEMWGAEMWDVLWYDLVIEKHYEGLVFK
;
A
#
# COMPACT_ATOMS: atom_id res chain seq x y z
N MET A 1 -24.57 5.99 6.50
CA MET A 1 -23.40 5.16 6.13
C MET A 1 -23.12 5.42 4.65
N LYS A 2 -22.06 6.16 4.32
CA LYS A 2 -21.68 6.36 2.92
C LYS A 2 -21.15 5.01 2.41
N THR A 3 -21.76 4.50 1.36
CA THR A 3 -21.30 3.32 0.64
C THR A 3 -19.90 3.61 0.13
N VAL A 4 -18.90 2.87 0.60
CA VAL A 4 -17.55 2.97 0.05
C VAL A 4 -17.64 2.53 -1.40
N GLU A 5 -17.29 3.43 -2.33
CA GLU A 5 -17.25 3.10 -3.75
C GLU A 5 -16.37 1.88 -3.96
N LYS A 6 -16.87 0.94 -4.73
CA LYS A 6 -16.14 -0.26 -5.10
C LYS A 6 -14.96 0.16 -5.97
N ILE A 7 -13.76 0.16 -5.39
CA ILE A 7 -12.55 0.48 -6.13
C ILE A 7 -12.23 -0.71 -7.02
N ASP A 8 -12.30 -0.50 -8.34
CA ASP A 8 -11.85 -1.49 -9.31
C ASP A 8 -10.35 -1.72 -9.17
N ARG A 9 -9.98 -2.99 -9.04
CA ARG A 9 -8.59 -3.40 -8.91
C ARG A 9 -7.97 -3.68 -10.27
N PRO A 10 -6.74 -3.25 -10.50
CA PRO A 10 -5.93 -3.84 -11.54
C PRO A 10 -5.76 -5.35 -11.23
N ARG A 11 -5.90 -6.18 -12.25
CA ARG A 11 -5.59 -7.60 -12.13
C ARG A 11 -4.08 -7.74 -12.07
N PHE A 12 -3.57 -8.38 -11.02
CA PHE A 12 -2.17 -8.73 -10.95
C PHE A 12 -1.91 -9.94 -11.86
N ARG A 13 -0.81 -9.87 -12.59
CA ARG A 13 -0.19 -11.00 -13.27
C ARG A 13 1.03 -11.42 -12.46
N GLU A 14 1.17 -12.70 -12.19
CA GLU A 14 2.40 -13.26 -11.65
C GLU A 14 3.40 -13.46 -12.77
N PHE A 15 4.64 -13.06 -12.52
CA PHE A 15 5.77 -13.36 -13.38
C PHE A 15 6.56 -14.53 -12.82
N THR A 16 6.99 -15.42 -13.69
CA THR A 16 7.96 -16.46 -13.32
C THR A 16 9.35 -15.85 -13.23
N LEU A 17 10.22 -16.48 -12.45
CA LEU A 17 11.62 -16.04 -12.35
C LEU A 17 12.32 -16.06 -13.70
N ASP A 18 12.00 -17.04 -14.56
CA ASP A 18 12.55 -17.15 -15.90
C ASP A 18 12.14 -15.97 -16.80
N GLU A 19 10.87 -15.51 -16.72
CA GLU A 19 10.40 -14.31 -17.43
C GLU A 19 11.15 -13.05 -16.97
N LEU A 20 11.49 -12.96 -15.70
CA LEU A 20 12.27 -11.84 -15.15
C LEU A 20 13.72 -11.86 -15.65
N VAL A 21 14.36 -13.02 -15.62
CA VAL A 21 15.75 -13.21 -16.10
C VAL A 21 15.87 -12.94 -17.60
N GLU A 22 14.84 -13.27 -18.39
CA GLU A 22 14.75 -12.98 -19.82
C GLU A 22 14.46 -11.49 -20.12
N GLY A 23 14.30 -10.62 -19.12
CA GLY A 23 14.04 -9.19 -19.27
C GLY A 23 12.63 -8.83 -19.71
N LYS A 24 11.68 -9.77 -19.69
CA LYS A 24 10.32 -9.56 -20.20
C LYS A 24 9.43 -8.70 -19.27
N ALA A 25 9.70 -8.71 -17.98
CA ALA A 25 8.87 -8.01 -17.00
C ALA A 25 9.35 -6.58 -16.69
N PRO A 26 10.64 -6.32 -16.43
CA PRO A 26 11.11 -4.99 -16.05
C PRO A 26 10.88 -3.91 -17.12
N GLU A 27 10.90 -4.27 -18.39
CA GLU A 27 10.73 -3.33 -19.52
C GLU A 27 9.32 -2.72 -19.59
N SER A 28 8.33 -3.37 -18.99
CA SER A 28 6.93 -2.93 -19.02
C SER A 28 6.52 -2.10 -17.81
N TYR A 29 7.41 -1.95 -16.83
CA TYR A 29 7.12 -1.29 -15.55
C TYR A 29 8.25 -0.34 -15.17
N ASP A 30 7.89 0.77 -14.56
CA ASP A 30 8.84 1.81 -14.15
C ASP A 30 9.31 1.63 -12.70
N LEU A 31 8.47 1.02 -11.86
CA LEU A 31 8.67 0.96 -10.43
C LEU A 31 8.52 -0.47 -9.89
N VAL A 32 9.19 -0.73 -8.78
CA VAL A 32 9.07 -1.97 -8.00
C VAL A 32 8.93 -1.66 -6.52
N GLN A 33 8.12 -2.44 -5.84
CA GLN A 33 7.80 -2.29 -4.43
C GLN A 33 7.77 -3.65 -3.74
N LEU A 34 8.04 -3.67 -2.43
CA LEU A 34 7.91 -4.87 -1.64
C LEU A 34 6.44 -5.34 -1.56
N LYS A 35 6.21 -6.64 -1.72
CA LYS A 35 4.90 -7.26 -1.50
C LYS A 35 4.75 -7.64 -0.03
N MET A 36 3.81 -7.02 0.65
CA MET A 36 3.48 -7.33 2.04
C MET A 36 2.37 -8.39 2.10
N ASP A 37 2.49 -9.31 3.04
CA ASP A 37 1.52 -10.40 3.26
C ASP A 37 0.53 -10.04 4.37
N GLY A 38 -0.44 -9.25 4.03
CA GLY A 38 -1.52 -8.83 4.92
C GLY A 38 -2.88 -8.82 4.23
N ILE A 39 -3.72 -7.89 4.63
CA ILE A 39 -5.04 -7.66 4.04
C ILE A 39 -5.00 -6.33 3.29
N TRP A 40 -5.34 -6.35 2.01
CA TRP A 40 -5.55 -5.10 1.27
C TRP A 40 -6.60 -4.24 1.99
N GLY A 41 -6.27 -2.98 2.23
CA GLY A 41 -7.11 -2.05 2.95
C GLY A 41 -7.21 -0.70 2.25
N CYS A 42 -8.40 -0.10 2.36
CA CYS A 42 -8.62 1.30 2.07
C CYS A 42 -8.81 2.01 3.41
N MET A 43 -7.93 2.95 3.72
CA MET A 43 -8.03 3.77 4.91
C MET A 43 -8.58 5.13 4.55
N THR A 44 -9.71 5.51 5.16
CA THR A 44 -10.25 6.86 5.13
C THR A 44 -9.88 7.60 6.40
N LEU A 45 -9.40 8.82 6.27
CA LEU A 45 -8.96 9.69 7.35
C LEU A 45 -9.86 10.94 7.32
N GLN A 46 -10.82 11.00 8.23
CA GLN A 46 -11.81 12.09 8.27
C GLN A 46 -12.17 12.44 9.72
N HIS A 47 -12.30 13.71 10.02
CA HIS A 47 -12.74 14.20 11.33
C HIS A 47 -11.92 13.68 12.53
N GLY A 48 -10.63 13.50 12.33
CA GLY A 48 -9.74 12.94 13.36
C GLY A 48 -9.90 11.44 13.61
N GLU A 49 -10.65 10.75 12.76
CA GLU A 49 -10.87 9.32 12.82
C GLU A 49 -10.30 8.61 11.59
N TYR A 50 -9.84 7.38 11.77
CA TYR A 50 -9.54 6.51 10.64
C TYR A 50 -10.51 5.33 10.58
N THR A 51 -10.79 4.90 9.38
CA THR A 51 -11.53 3.66 9.10
C THR A 51 -10.80 2.86 8.06
N ILE A 52 -10.44 1.62 8.38
CA ILE A 52 -9.85 0.68 7.42
C ILE A 52 -10.94 -0.28 6.96
N THR A 53 -11.17 -0.33 5.66
CA THR A 53 -12.10 -1.28 5.03
C THR A 53 -11.34 -2.24 4.12
N SER A 54 -11.77 -3.50 4.13
CA SER A 54 -11.25 -4.50 3.21
C SER A 54 -11.79 -4.26 1.79
N ARG A 55 -11.27 -5.02 0.84
CA ARG A 55 -11.71 -5.04 -0.56
C ARG A 55 -13.22 -5.24 -0.75
N THR A 56 -13.83 -6.01 0.14
CA THR A 56 -15.27 -6.30 0.12
C THR A 56 -16.10 -5.26 0.86
N GLY A 57 -15.48 -4.17 1.34
CA GLY A 57 -16.13 -3.11 2.10
C GLY A 57 -16.34 -3.42 3.59
N LYS A 58 -15.81 -4.55 4.08
CA LYS A 58 -15.91 -4.89 5.50
C LYS A 58 -14.96 -4.03 6.33
N VAL A 59 -15.48 -3.35 7.35
CA VAL A 59 -14.69 -2.58 8.31
C VAL A 59 -13.79 -3.51 9.11
N LYS A 60 -12.50 -3.22 9.11
CA LYS A 60 -11.44 -3.96 9.83
C LYS A 60 -10.96 -3.23 11.07
N ALA A 61 -10.96 -1.90 11.02
CA ALA A 61 -10.62 -1.04 12.14
C ALA A 61 -11.29 0.32 11.99
N HIS A 62 -11.64 0.93 13.13
CA HIS A 62 -12.16 2.28 13.20
C HIS A 62 -11.79 2.88 14.56
N GLN A 63 -11.05 3.98 14.58
CA GLN A 63 -10.64 4.66 15.82
C GLN A 63 -10.40 6.15 15.61
N HIS A 64 -10.49 6.88 16.71
CA HIS A 64 -10.02 8.24 16.84
C HIS A 64 -8.48 8.25 16.95
N TYR A 65 -7.79 9.16 16.26
CA TYR A 65 -6.33 9.22 16.32
C TYR A 65 -5.77 10.65 16.33
N SER A 66 -6.55 11.64 15.93
CA SER A 66 -6.10 13.03 15.84
C SER A 66 -7.16 13.98 16.40
N MET A 67 -6.71 15.08 17.02
CA MET A 67 -7.59 16.18 17.44
C MET A 67 -7.88 17.19 16.31
N TYR A 68 -7.25 17.02 15.15
CA TYR A 68 -7.43 17.89 13.99
C TYR A 68 -8.58 17.38 13.12
N GLY A 69 -9.70 18.14 13.09
CA GLY A 69 -10.94 17.70 12.47
C GLY A 69 -11.09 17.94 10.96
N ASP A 70 -10.17 18.64 10.34
CA ASP A 70 -10.32 19.11 8.94
C ASP A 70 -9.74 18.14 7.91
N GLN A 71 -9.26 16.99 8.35
CA GLN A 71 -8.65 15.99 7.48
C GLN A 71 -9.70 15.29 6.61
N ASP A 72 -9.38 15.12 5.33
CA ASP A 72 -10.15 14.32 4.37
C ASP A 72 -9.20 13.67 3.38
N ASP A 73 -8.66 12.50 3.77
CA ASP A 73 -7.68 11.76 3.00
C ASP A 73 -8.15 10.31 2.77
N VAL A 74 -7.70 9.72 1.69
CA VAL A 74 -7.93 8.30 1.36
C VAL A 74 -6.63 7.69 0.86
N VAL A 75 -6.15 6.67 1.58
CA VAL A 75 -4.94 5.94 1.21
C VAL A 75 -5.22 4.45 1.07
N LEU A 76 -4.45 3.78 0.23
CA LEU A 76 -4.49 2.34 0.05
C LEU A 76 -3.23 1.71 0.65
N GLY A 77 -3.39 0.53 1.22
CA GLY A 77 -2.27 -0.15 1.84
C GLY A 77 -2.55 -1.61 2.17
N GLU A 78 -1.59 -2.21 2.84
CA GLU A 78 -1.66 -3.57 3.36
C GLU A 78 -1.76 -3.53 4.88
N TYR A 79 -2.86 -4.06 5.42
CA TYR A 79 -3.12 -4.10 6.86
C TYR A 79 -2.67 -5.43 7.44
N MET A 80 -1.72 -5.38 8.37
CA MET A 80 -1.01 -6.55 8.87
C MET A 80 -1.67 -7.21 10.08
N LYS A 81 -2.80 -6.71 10.56
CA LYS A 81 -3.49 -7.29 11.72
C LYS A 81 -3.94 -8.73 11.46
N GLY A 82 -3.50 -9.64 12.32
CA GLY A 82 -3.80 -11.06 12.20
C GLY A 82 -3.03 -11.79 11.10
N SER A 83 -2.10 -11.12 10.43
CA SER A 83 -1.17 -11.76 9.52
C SER A 83 -0.17 -12.61 10.30
N HIS A 84 -0.09 -13.90 9.95
CA HIS A 84 0.89 -14.80 10.56
C HIS A 84 2.32 -14.32 10.31
N TRP A 85 2.60 -13.90 9.10
CA TRP A 85 3.89 -13.35 8.71
C TRP A 85 4.17 -12.02 9.41
N GLY A 86 3.18 -11.12 9.46
CA GLY A 86 3.29 -9.85 10.17
C GLY A 86 3.58 -10.01 11.65
N HIS A 87 2.93 -10.98 12.31
CA HIS A 87 3.21 -11.32 13.71
C HIS A 87 4.64 -11.83 13.90
N LYS A 88 5.09 -12.75 13.06
CA LYS A 88 6.47 -13.30 13.08
C LYS A 88 7.53 -12.21 12.90
N MET A 89 7.27 -11.20 12.06
CA MET A 89 8.18 -10.10 11.77
C MET A 89 8.04 -8.91 12.72
N GLY A 90 7.18 -8.97 13.72
CA GLY A 90 6.92 -7.88 14.65
C GLY A 90 6.14 -6.71 14.04
N MET A 91 5.40 -6.94 12.97
CA MET A 91 4.64 -5.93 12.21
C MET A 91 3.11 -6.06 12.39
N ASP A 92 2.66 -6.86 13.36
CA ASP A 92 1.23 -7.05 13.61
C ASP A 92 0.54 -5.71 13.93
N GLY A 93 -0.58 -5.45 13.25
CA GLY A 93 -1.35 -4.21 13.42
C GLY A 93 -0.83 -3.01 12.62
N MET A 94 0.30 -3.10 11.94
CA MET A 94 0.79 -2.02 11.05
C MET A 94 -0.03 -1.94 9.77
N PHE A 95 -0.07 -0.73 9.20
CA PHE A 95 -0.68 -0.46 7.90
C PHE A 95 0.39 0.13 6.96
N PHE A 96 0.75 -0.63 5.94
CA PHE A 96 1.75 -0.22 4.96
C PHE A 96 1.09 0.45 3.76
N VAL A 97 1.25 1.77 3.65
CA VAL A 97 0.65 2.60 2.60
C VAL A 97 1.43 2.44 1.30
N PHE A 98 0.73 2.16 0.20
CA PHE A 98 1.34 2.04 -1.13
C PHE A 98 0.68 2.90 -2.21
N ASP A 99 -0.40 3.62 -1.90
CA ASP A 99 -1.06 4.54 -2.82
C ASP A 99 -1.89 5.59 -2.07
N CYS A 100 -2.19 6.70 -2.74
CA CYS A 100 -3.04 7.78 -2.23
C CYS A 100 -4.07 8.20 -3.27
N LEU A 101 -5.35 8.17 -2.90
CA LEU A 101 -6.44 8.52 -3.81
C LEU A 101 -7.02 9.91 -3.55
N ARG A 102 -6.92 10.38 -2.30
CA ARG A 102 -7.35 11.72 -1.89
C ARG A 102 -6.37 12.26 -0.87
N ALA A 103 -5.97 13.51 -1.05
CA ALA A 103 -5.10 14.23 -0.11
C ALA A 103 -5.67 15.62 0.16
N ASN A 104 -5.85 15.96 1.44
CA ASN A 104 -6.39 17.25 1.88
C ASN A 104 -7.71 17.64 1.17
N GLY A 105 -8.63 16.70 1.07
CA GLY A 105 -9.94 16.87 0.44
C GLY A 105 -9.94 16.85 -1.10
N LYS A 106 -8.77 16.75 -1.73
CA LYS A 106 -8.63 16.77 -3.17
C LYS A 106 -8.51 15.34 -3.73
N ASP A 107 -9.38 14.98 -4.65
CA ASP A 107 -9.28 13.72 -5.40
C ASP A 107 -8.07 13.78 -6.35
N ILE A 108 -7.13 12.88 -6.15
CA ILE A 108 -5.90 12.74 -6.95
C ILE A 108 -5.82 11.37 -7.62
N SER A 109 -6.87 10.57 -7.57
CA SER A 109 -6.91 9.20 -8.11
C SER A 109 -6.59 9.11 -9.61
N HIS A 110 -6.83 10.20 -10.35
CA HIS A 110 -6.57 10.33 -11.80
C HIS A 110 -5.12 10.72 -12.13
N LEU A 111 -4.32 11.12 -11.14
CA LEU A 111 -2.91 11.50 -11.35
C LEU A 111 -2.01 10.26 -11.55
N PRO A 112 -0.83 10.43 -12.17
CA PRO A 112 0.20 9.39 -12.18
C PRO A 112 0.55 8.91 -10.77
N LEU A 113 0.95 7.66 -10.63
CA LEU A 113 1.28 7.06 -9.33
C LEU A 113 2.36 7.85 -8.57
N THR A 114 3.38 8.32 -9.27
CA THR A 114 4.46 9.13 -8.67
C THR A 114 3.93 10.41 -8.00
N ASP A 115 2.96 11.08 -8.62
CA ASP A 115 2.33 12.29 -8.07
C ASP A 115 1.43 11.94 -6.88
N ARG A 116 0.70 10.83 -6.94
CA ARG A 116 -0.10 10.35 -5.80
C ARG A 116 0.76 9.98 -4.60
N LEU A 117 1.92 9.35 -4.82
CA LEU A 117 2.86 9.02 -3.75
C LEU A 117 3.53 10.28 -3.16
N ALA A 118 3.85 11.28 -4.00
CA ALA A 118 4.37 12.56 -3.52
C ALA A 118 3.38 13.27 -2.59
N ALA A 119 2.09 13.16 -2.85
CA ALA A 119 1.04 13.75 -2.01
C ALA A 119 0.96 13.14 -0.60
N LEU A 120 1.48 11.94 -0.39
CA LEU A 120 1.53 11.32 0.95
C LEU A 120 2.36 12.11 1.96
N GLN A 121 3.27 12.96 1.52
CA GLN A 121 4.05 13.84 2.39
C GLN A 121 3.18 14.87 3.11
N ASP A 122 2.03 15.22 2.54
CA ASP A 122 1.09 16.19 3.08
C ASP A 122 -0.06 15.53 3.87
N VAL A 123 -0.08 14.21 3.95
CA VAL A 123 -1.09 13.44 4.68
C VAL A 123 -0.61 13.14 6.09
N ASP A 124 -1.39 13.51 7.10
CA ASP A 124 -1.14 13.15 8.49
C ASP A 124 -1.61 11.72 8.76
N LEU A 125 -0.68 10.78 8.71
CA LEU A 125 -0.95 9.35 8.91
C LEU A 125 -0.86 8.98 10.39
N PRO A 126 -1.72 8.06 10.88
CA PRO A 126 -1.57 7.48 12.21
C PRO A 126 -0.20 6.82 12.43
N ASP A 127 0.27 6.77 13.67
CA ASP A 127 1.61 6.27 14.04
C ASP A 127 1.89 4.82 13.62
N PHE A 128 0.84 3.99 13.48
CA PHE A 128 0.99 2.60 13.02
C PHE A 128 1.09 2.46 11.50
N CYS A 129 1.05 3.57 10.76
CA CYS A 129 1.20 3.59 9.31
C CYS A 129 2.65 3.84 8.90
N GLU A 130 3.06 3.14 7.86
CA GLU A 130 4.35 3.35 7.20
C GLU A 130 4.15 3.37 5.69
N VAL A 131 4.77 4.33 5.01
CA VAL A 131 4.74 4.39 3.54
C VAL A 131 5.76 3.40 3.00
N LEU A 132 5.32 2.47 2.15
CA LEU A 132 6.22 1.53 1.49
C LEU A 132 7.15 2.26 0.53
N GLU A 133 8.43 1.97 0.65
CA GLU A 133 9.44 2.47 -0.26
C GLU A 133 9.22 1.92 -1.68
N MET A 134 9.52 2.75 -2.66
CA MET A 134 9.40 2.46 -4.08
C MET A 134 10.76 2.65 -4.74
N TRP A 135 11.17 1.70 -5.58
CA TRP A 135 12.43 1.75 -6.32
C TRP A 135 12.17 1.70 -7.82
N GLY A 136 13.17 2.11 -8.62
CA GLY A 136 13.14 1.86 -10.05
C GLY A 136 13.07 0.36 -10.35
N ALA A 137 12.31 -0.03 -11.37
CA ALA A 137 12.08 -1.44 -11.69
C ALA A 137 13.39 -2.19 -12.02
N GLU A 138 14.42 -1.49 -12.48
CA GLU A 138 15.77 -2.04 -12.78
C GLU A 138 16.47 -2.61 -11.54
N MET A 139 16.05 -2.21 -10.34
CA MET A 139 16.60 -2.69 -9.06
C MET A 139 16.06 -4.06 -8.61
N TRP A 140 15.20 -4.68 -9.39
CA TRP A 140 14.44 -5.86 -8.98
C TRP A 140 15.32 -7.04 -8.54
N ASP A 141 16.43 -7.29 -9.20
CA ASP A 141 17.32 -8.42 -8.91
C ASP A 141 18.05 -8.27 -7.57
N VAL A 142 18.54 -7.08 -7.28
CA VAL A 142 19.16 -6.75 -5.99
C VAL A 142 18.13 -6.84 -4.86
N LEU A 143 16.93 -6.27 -5.08
CA LEU A 143 15.84 -6.30 -4.10
C LEU A 143 15.32 -7.72 -3.88
N TRP A 144 15.24 -8.52 -4.92
CA TRP A 144 14.83 -9.92 -4.81
C TRP A 144 15.78 -10.69 -3.90
N TYR A 145 17.08 -10.58 -4.14
CA TYR A 145 18.07 -11.25 -3.30
C TYR A 145 17.99 -10.76 -1.85
N ASP A 146 18.05 -9.46 -1.64
CA ASP A 146 18.15 -8.85 -0.32
C ASP A 146 16.86 -9.03 0.51
N LEU A 147 15.70 -8.79 -0.10
CA LEU A 147 14.42 -8.78 0.61
C LEU A 147 13.72 -10.14 0.59
N VAL A 148 13.72 -10.84 -0.53
CA VAL A 148 12.97 -12.09 -0.64
C VAL A 148 13.82 -13.29 -0.19
N ILE A 149 15.05 -13.40 -0.68
CA ILE A 149 15.91 -14.54 -0.35
C ILE A 149 16.49 -14.41 1.07
N GLU A 150 17.13 -13.30 1.40
CA GLU A 150 17.82 -13.12 2.68
C GLU A 150 16.86 -12.79 3.83
N LYS A 151 15.91 -11.88 3.62
CA LYS A 151 14.99 -11.41 4.67
C LYS A 151 13.63 -12.11 4.67
N HIS A 152 13.37 -13.00 3.72
CA HIS A 152 12.17 -13.83 3.63
C HIS A 152 10.85 -13.05 3.49
N TYR A 153 10.86 -11.91 2.82
CA TYR A 153 9.62 -11.24 2.41
C TYR A 153 8.89 -12.04 1.32
N GLU A 154 7.59 -11.81 1.17
CA GLU A 154 6.73 -12.58 0.26
C GLU A 154 7.13 -12.47 -1.21
N GLY A 155 7.53 -11.28 -1.64
CA GLY A 155 7.88 -11.02 -3.04
C GLY A 155 7.95 -9.53 -3.36
N LEU A 156 7.95 -9.24 -4.64
CA LEU A 156 7.97 -7.89 -5.19
C LEU A 156 6.73 -7.63 -6.04
N VAL A 157 6.31 -6.37 -6.12
CA VAL A 157 5.23 -5.89 -7.00
C VAL A 157 5.80 -4.86 -7.96
N PHE A 158 5.67 -5.10 -9.26
CA PHE A 158 5.98 -4.13 -10.31
C PHE A 158 4.79 -3.21 -10.57
N LYS A 159 5.08 -1.93 -10.80
CA LYS A 159 4.08 -0.88 -11.04
C LYS A 159 4.47 0.04 -12.18
#